data_833e78e2c475268611cfade9a6329796
#
_entry.id   833e78e2c475268611cfade9a6329796
#
_cell.length_a   1.000
_cell.length_b   1.000
_cell.length_c   1.000
_cell.angle_alpha   90.00
_cell.angle_beta   90.00
_cell.angle_gamma   90.00
#
_symmetry.space_group_name_H-M   'P 1'
#
loop_
_entity.id
_entity.type
_entity.pdbx_description
1 polymer ?
#
loop_
_entity_poly.entity_id
_entity_poly.type
_entity_poly.pdbx_seq_one_letter_code
_entity_poly.pdbx_strand_id
1 'polypeptide(L)'
;KGVLPPVVTPFRGEELDLEALKSNLRVLNQTGLSGYVVLGSTGESVYLDDGEKELILAAAREATASDKQLIMGTGQESTRAAIRLSRLAAKHGANFALVVTPAYFKGQMNAEALMTHLTRVADDSPIPVLLYNAPQFTALNLQPELVAQLAQHPNIQGIKDSTGDIAQLTDIIRL
;
A
#
# COMPACT_ATOMS: atom_id res chain seq x y z
N LYS A 1 -5.54 -1.71 16.96
CA LYS A 1 -4.83 -3.01 16.88
C LYS A 1 -5.71 -3.99 16.10
N GLY A 2 -5.14 -4.78 15.21
CA GLY A 2 -5.90 -5.77 14.47
C GLY A 2 -5.10 -6.43 13.36
N VAL A 3 -5.75 -7.33 12.62
CA VAL A 3 -5.18 -8.02 11.47
C VAL A 3 -5.82 -7.48 10.20
N LEU A 4 -5.01 -7.11 9.22
CA LEU A 4 -5.42 -6.59 7.92
C LEU A 4 -4.71 -7.40 6.82
N PRO A 5 -5.28 -8.52 6.37
CA PRO A 5 -4.66 -9.35 5.35
C PRO A 5 -4.66 -8.64 3.99
N PRO A 6 -3.66 -8.91 3.15
CA PRO A 6 -3.74 -8.59 1.74
C PRO A 6 -4.73 -9.53 1.05
N VAL A 7 -5.48 -9.00 0.08
CA VAL A 7 -6.41 -9.79 -0.73
C VAL A 7 -5.91 -9.91 -2.17
N VAL A 8 -6.24 -11.04 -2.79
CA VAL A 8 -5.92 -11.31 -4.20
C VAL A 8 -6.82 -10.49 -5.12
N THR A 9 -6.37 -10.29 -6.36
CA THR A 9 -7.19 -9.80 -7.46
C THR A 9 -7.66 -10.99 -8.27
N PRO A 10 -8.95 -11.38 -8.21
CA PRO A 10 -9.46 -12.49 -9.00
C PRO A 10 -9.57 -12.13 -10.48
N PHE A 11 -9.27 -13.11 -11.33
CA PHE A 11 -9.44 -13.03 -12.78
C PHE A 11 -10.30 -14.19 -13.29
N ARG A 12 -10.98 -13.95 -14.40
CA ARG A 12 -11.65 -14.99 -15.18
C ARG A 12 -11.10 -14.94 -16.61
N GLY A 13 -10.21 -15.87 -16.92
CA GLY A 13 -9.34 -15.73 -18.08
C GLY A 13 -8.40 -14.55 -17.89
N GLU A 14 -8.40 -13.60 -18.81
CA GLU A 14 -7.57 -12.39 -18.75
C GLU A 14 -8.30 -11.16 -18.18
N GLU A 15 -9.59 -11.30 -17.84
CA GLU A 15 -10.43 -10.20 -17.38
C GLU A 15 -10.59 -10.21 -15.84
N LEU A 16 -10.70 -9.01 -15.24
CA LEU A 16 -10.98 -8.87 -13.81
C LEU A 16 -12.32 -9.52 -13.44
N ASP A 17 -12.33 -10.36 -12.41
CA ASP A 17 -13.56 -10.87 -11.80
C ASP A 17 -13.91 -10.05 -10.54
N LEU A 18 -14.50 -8.87 -10.74
CA LEU A 18 -14.86 -7.96 -9.65
C LEU A 18 -15.94 -8.55 -8.73
N GLU A 19 -16.81 -9.41 -9.23
CA GLU A 19 -17.82 -10.08 -8.39
C GLU A 19 -17.17 -11.12 -7.46
N ALA A 20 -16.15 -11.84 -7.93
CA ALA A 20 -15.37 -12.73 -7.06
C ALA A 20 -14.61 -11.92 -5.99
N LEU A 21 -14.02 -10.76 -6.34
CA LEU A 21 -13.39 -9.86 -5.37
C LEU A 21 -14.39 -9.41 -4.30
N LYS A 22 -15.55 -8.92 -4.71
CA LYS A 22 -16.62 -8.49 -3.78
C LYS A 22 -17.09 -9.64 -2.90
N SER A 23 -17.28 -10.84 -3.46
CA SER A 23 -17.66 -12.02 -2.72
C SER A 23 -16.65 -12.40 -1.65
N ASN A 24 -15.36 -12.38 -1.99
CA ASN A 24 -14.28 -12.63 -1.03
C ASN A 24 -14.31 -11.63 0.13
N LEU A 25 -14.44 -10.35 -0.17
CA LEU A 25 -14.51 -9.29 0.85
C LEU A 25 -15.75 -9.43 1.75
N ARG A 26 -16.91 -9.78 1.18
CA ARG A 26 -18.13 -10.02 1.97
C ARG A 26 -17.99 -11.20 2.94
N VAL A 27 -17.32 -12.27 2.53
CA VAL A 27 -16.98 -13.39 3.42
C VAL A 27 -16.03 -12.96 4.53
N LEU A 28 -14.97 -12.23 4.17
CA LEU A 28 -14.00 -11.72 5.13
C LEU A 28 -14.61 -10.70 6.12
N ASN A 29 -15.61 -9.92 5.72
CA ASN A 29 -16.32 -9.01 6.62
C ASN A 29 -16.96 -9.71 7.83
N GLN A 30 -17.30 -11.00 7.70
CA GLN A 30 -17.92 -11.81 8.77
C GLN A 30 -16.89 -12.33 9.79
N THR A 31 -15.62 -12.01 9.61
CA THR A 31 -14.52 -12.43 10.47
C THR A 31 -14.11 -11.33 11.45
N GLY A 32 -13.26 -11.68 12.43
CA GLY A 32 -12.66 -10.71 13.38
C GLY A 32 -11.55 -9.85 12.79
N LEU A 33 -11.36 -9.80 11.47
CA LEU A 33 -10.38 -8.96 10.79
C LEU A 33 -10.72 -7.47 10.95
N SER A 34 -9.70 -6.62 11.03
CA SER A 34 -9.87 -5.17 11.22
C SER A 34 -9.97 -4.40 9.89
N GLY A 35 -9.68 -5.06 8.79
CA GLY A 35 -9.70 -4.46 7.45
C GLY A 35 -8.92 -5.27 6.44
N TYR A 36 -8.62 -4.68 5.29
CA TYR A 36 -8.01 -5.37 4.15
C TYR A 36 -6.99 -4.49 3.45
N VAL A 37 -6.01 -5.14 2.80
CA VAL A 37 -5.08 -4.46 1.89
C VAL A 37 -5.39 -4.94 0.46
N VAL A 38 -5.83 -4.03 -0.41
CA VAL A 38 -6.01 -4.27 -1.84
C VAL A 38 -4.88 -3.61 -2.64
N LEU A 39 -4.65 -4.07 -3.87
CA LEU A 39 -3.60 -3.54 -4.75
C LEU A 39 -2.19 -3.58 -4.13
N GLY A 40 -1.96 -4.49 -3.18
CA GLY A 40 -0.60 -4.84 -2.73
C GLY A 40 0.04 -5.87 -3.67
N SER A 41 1.21 -6.42 -3.26
CA SER A 41 1.91 -7.46 -4.04
C SER A 41 1.07 -8.73 -4.19
N THR A 42 0.33 -9.13 -3.16
CA THR A 42 -0.61 -10.27 -3.23
C THR A 42 -1.76 -10.02 -4.20
N GLY A 43 -2.16 -8.77 -4.39
CA GLY A 43 -3.16 -8.34 -5.36
C GLY A 43 -2.60 -8.06 -6.75
N GLU A 44 -1.34 -8.42 -7.01
CA GLU A 44 -0.66 -8.36 -8.31
C GLU A 44 -0.71 -6.98 -8.99
N SER A 45 -0.73 -5.91 -8.18
CA SER A 45 -0.95 -4.53 -8.64
C SER A 45 0.00 -4.04 -9.73
N VAL A 46 1.18 -4.65 -9.85
CA VAL A 46 2.19 -4.29 -10.86
C VAL A 46 1.79 -4.71 -12.28
N TYR A 47 0.87 -5.66 -12.42
CA TYR A 47 0.38 -6.17 -13.70
C TYR A 47 -0.92 -5.49 -14.16
N LEU A 48 -1.50 -4.63 -13.33
CA LEU A 48 -2.76 -3.97 -13.60
C LEU A 48 -2.55 -2.58 -14.23
N ASP A 49 -3.40 -2.22 -15.18
CA ASP A 49 -3.43 -0.86 -15.68
C ASP A 49 -4.15 0.12 -14.74
N ASP A 50 -4.15 1.40 -15.06
CA ASP A 50 -4.77 2.43 -14.20
C ASP A 50 -6.30 2.30 -14.13
N GLY A 51 -6.95 1.87 -15.23
CA GLY A 51 -8.40 1.64 -15.28
C GLY A 51 -8.80 0.45 -14.41
N GLU A 52 -8.08 -0.66 -14.52
CA GLU A 52 -8.29 -1.85 -13.69
C GLU A 52 -8.11 -1.55 -12.20
N LYS A 53 -7.08 -0.76 -11.85
CA LYS A 53 -6.89 -0.31 -10.45
C LYS A 53 -8.08 0.49 -9.95
N GLU A 54 -8.62 1.42 -10.75
CA GLU A 54 -9.81 2.20 -10.36
C GLU A 54 -11.03 1.30 -10.14
N LEU A 55 -11.27 0.34 -11.03
CA LEU A 55 -12.36 -0.64 -10.89
C LEU A 55 -12.24 -1.47 -9.61
N ILE A 56 -11.03 -1.95 -9.30
CA ILE A 56 -10.76 -2.71 -8.07
C ILE A 56 -11.00 -1.84 -6.83
N LEU A 57 -10.54 -0.57 -6.85
CA LEU A 57 -10.77 0.36 -5.74
C LEU A 57 -12.27 0.56 -5.46
N ALA A 58 -13.04 0.82 -6.52
CA ALA A 58 -14.49 1.01 -6.43
C ALA A 58 -15.18 -0.25 -5.88
N ALA A 59 -14.87 -1.43 -6.44
CA ALA A 59 -15.44 -2.70 -6.03
C ALA A 59 -15.05 -3.07 -4.59
N ALA A 60 -13.81 -2.82 -4.20
CA ALA A 60 -13.34 -3.08 -2.85
C ALA A 60 -14.05 -2.19 -1.82
N ARG A 61 -14.23 -0.89 -2.10
CA ARG A 61 -14.95 -0.01 -1.18
C ARG A 61 -16.42 -0.39 -1.06
N GLU A 62 -17.08 -0.72 -2.16
CA GLU A 62 -18.47 -1.18 -2.17
C GLU A 62 -18.68 -2.42 -1.28
N ALA A 63 -17.75 -3.36 -1.35
CA ALA A 63 -17.87 -4.64 -0.65
C ALA A 63 -17.33 -4.64 0.78
N THR A 64 -16.45 -3.69 1.14
CA THR A 64 -15.86 -3.62 2.49
C THR A 64 -16.84 -2.99 3.46
N ALA A 65 -17.12 -3.65 4.59
CA ALA A 65 -18.01 -3.13 5.62
C ALA A 65 -17.48 -1.81 6.23
N SER A 66 -18.38 -0.96 6.70
CA SER A 66 -18.05 0.40 7.16
C SER A 66 -17.17 0.44 8.41
N ASP A 67 -17.19 -0.61 9.21
CA ASP A 67 -16.36 -0.78 10.40
C ASP A 67 -14.95 -1.32 10.09
N LYS A 68 -14.67 -1.68 8.83
CA LYS A 68 -13.39 -2.25 8.38
C LYS A 68 -12.51 -1.20 7.69
N GLN A 69 -11.22 -1.23 8.00
CA GLN A 69 -10.24 -0.38 7.33
C GLN A 69 -9.92 -0.90 5.93
N LEU A 70 -9.84 0.00 4.97
CA LEU A 70 -9.41 -0.33 3.61
C LEU A 70 -8.09 0.39 3.31
N ILE A 71 -7.03 -0.40 3.15
CA ILE A 71 -5.70 0.07 2.77
C ILE A 71 -5.50 -0.23 1.29
N MET A 72 -5.04 0.75 0.54
CA MET A 72 -4.82 0.59 -0.90
C MET A 72 -3.35 0.77 -1.28
N GLY A 73 -2.79 -0.18 -2.02
CA GLY A 73 -1.46 -0.07 -2.60
C GLY A 73 -1.44 1.02 -3.67
N THR A 74 -0.67 2.08 -3.42
CA THR A 74 -0.59 3.25 -4.30
C THR A 74 0.84 3.56 -4.76
N GLY A 75 1.83 2.76 -4.34
CA GLY A 75 3.21 2.90 -4.78
C GLY A 75 3.34 2.74 -6.29
N GLN A 76 4.15 3.61 -6.90
CA GLN A 76 4.44 3.66 -8.34
C GLN A 76 5.90 4.07 -8.56
N GLU A 77 6.45 3.79 -9.73
CA GLU A 77 7.82 4.16 -10.08
C GLU A 77 8.08 5.67 -10.11
N SER A 78 7.08 6.47 -10.43
CA SER A 78 7.20 7.93 -10.38
C SER A 78 6.40 8.53 -9.24
N THR A 79 6.96 9.54 -8.57
CA THR A 79 6.30 10.31 -7.49
C THR A 79 4.94 10.84 -7.94
N ARG A 80 4.85 11.39 -9.15
CA ARG A 80 3.60 11.93 -9.71
C ARG A 80 2.52 10.85 -9.88
N ALA A 81 2.90 9.64 -10.31
CA ALA A 81 1.96 8.54 -10.45
C ALA A 81 1.49 8.01 -9.09
N ALA A 82 2.39 7.91 -8.11
CA ALA A 82 2.05 7.52 -6.74
C ALA A 82 1.08 8.53 -6.09
N ILE A 83 1.33 9.84 -6.25
CA ILE A 83 0.41 10.89 -5.79
C ILE A 83 -0.95 10.78 -6.46
N ARG A 84 -0.99 10.60 -7.80
CA ARG A 84 -2.24 10.45 -8.54
C ARG A 84 -3.05 9.25 -8.01
N LEU A 85 -2.41 8.11 -7.81
CA LEU A 85 -3.08 6.91 -7.32
C LEU A 85 -3.51 7.05 -5.85
N SER A 86 -2.74 7.75 -5.00
CA SER A 86 -3.13 8.06 -3.62
C SER A 86 -4.37 8.98 -3.56
N ARG A 87 -4.46 9.96 -4.46
CA ARG A 87 -5.65 10.80 -4.60
C ARG A 87 -6.86 10.01 -5.09
N LEU A 88 -6.65 9.08 -6.03
CA LEU A 88 -7.70 8.18 -6.49
C LEU A 88 -8.18 7.26 -5.36
N ALA A 89 -7.25 6.69 -4.59
CA ALA A 89 -7.58 5.89 -3.40
C ALA A 89 -8.45 6.67 -2.40
N ALA A 90 -8.08 7.92 -2.11
CA ALA A 90 -8.87 8.80 -1.25
C ALA A 90 -10.27 9.06 -1.80
N LYS A 91 -10.39 9.34 -3.10
CA LYS A 91 -11.69 9.53 -3.80
C LYS A 91 -12.61 8.32 -3.64
N HIS A 92 -12.05 7.12 -3.65
CA HIS A 92 -12.79 5.86 -3.46
C HIS A 92 -12.89 5.43 -1.99
N GLY A 93 -12.56 6.29 -1.04
CA GLY A 93 -12.80 6.04 0.39
C GLY A 93 -11.83 5.04 1.03
N ALA A 94 -10.60 4.96 0.55
CA ALA A 94 -9.53 4.29 1.27
C ALA A 94 -9.21 5.02 2.57
N ASN A 95 -8.86 4.28 3.61
CA ASN A 95 -8.43 4.85 4.88
C ASN A 95 -6.93 5.17 4.88
N PHE A 96 -6.13 4.41 4.11
CA PHE A 96 -4.68 4.59 4.01
C PHE A 96 -4.18 4.29 2.59
N ALA A 97 -3.13 4.99 2.21
CA ALA A 97 -2.32 4.71 1.03
C ALA A 97 -1.09 3.90 1.45
N LEU A 98 -0.86 2.72 0.85
CA LEU A 98 0.31 1.90 1.09
C LEU A 98 1.32 2.12 -0.06
N VAL A 99 2.46 2.73 0.25
CA VAL A 99 3.43 3.17 -0.74
C VAL A 99 4.70 2.32 -0.65
N VAL A 100 4.88 1.43 -1.62
CA VAL A 100 6.13 0.65 -1.80
C VAL A 100 7.19 1.53 -2.46
N THR A 101 8.46 1.25 -2.19
CA THR A 101 9.59 1.96 -2.81
C THR A 101 9.61 1.76 -4.33
N PRO A 102 9.89 2.81 -5.15
CA PRO A 102 10.14 2.65 -6.57
C PRO A 102 11.43 1.83 -6.77
N ALA A 103 11.45 0.90 -7.71
CA ALA A 103 12.49 -0.11 -7.80
C ALA A 103 13.16 -0.26 -9.17
N TYR A 104 12.62 0.35 -10.22
CA TYR A 104 13.16 0.19 -11.56
C TYR A 104 14.63 0.69 -11.66
N PHE A 105 14.88 1.90 -11.17
CA PHE A 105 16.23 2.47 -11.07
C PHE A 105 16.86 2.28 -9.69
N LYS A 106 16.74 1.09 -9.14
CA LYS A 106 17.15 0.76 -7.76
C LYS A 106 18.54 1.21 -7.36
N GLY A 107 19.51 1.17 -8.28
CA GLY A 107 20.88 1.63 -8.01
C GLY A 107 21.00 3.14 -7.74
N GLN A 108 19.98 3.92 -8.04
CA GLN A 108 19.90 5.37 -7.81
C GLN A 108 18.95 5.73 -6.68
N MET A 109 18.20 4.76 -6.14
CA MET A 109 17.26 4.95 -5.03
C MET A 109 18.01 4.92 -3.69
N ASN A 110 18.89 5.91 -3.49
CA ASN A 110 19.57 6.12 -2.21
C ASN A 110 18.60 6.73 -1.17
N ALA A 111 19.07 6.92 0.06
CA ALA A 111 18.25 7.44 1.15
C ALA A 111 17.64 8.83 0.84
N GLU A 112 18.38 9.71 0.18
CA GLU A 112 17.92 11.06 -0.21
C GLU A 112 16.81 11.00 -1.26
N ALA A 113 16.95 10.14 -2.29
CA ALA A 113 15.95 9.95 -3.33
C ALA A 113 14.66 9.34 -2.74
N LEU A 114 14.79 8.33 -1.87
CA LEU A 114 13.66 7.71 -1.19
C LEU A 114 12.97 8.69 -0.22
N MET A 115 13.74 9.46 0.55
CA MET A 115 13.22 10.54 1.41
C MET A 115 12.40 11.53 0.60
N THR A 116 12.97 12.05 -0.49
CA THR A 116 12.29 13.01 -1.36
C THR A 116 11.01 12.44 -1.96
N HIS A 117 11.07 11.21 -2.48
CA HIS A 117 9.91 10.55 -3.08
C HIS A 117 8.77 10.36 -2.08
N LEU A 118 9.07 9.75 -0.93
CA LEU A 118 8.06 9.37 0.07
C LEU A 118 7.47 10.60 0.77
N THR A 119 8.29 11.60 1.09
CA THR A 119 7.82 12.88 1.63
C THR A 119 6.86 13.59 0.66
N ARG A 120 7.25 13.69 -0.63
CA ARG A 120 6.38 14.32 -1.65
C ARG A 120 5.06 13.56 -1.85
N VAL A 121 5.07 12.23 -1.76
CA VAL A 121 3.82 11.45 -1.80
C VAL A 121 2.97 11.74 -0.57
N ALA A 122 3.57 11.83 0.61
CA ALA A 122 2.87 12.11 1.85
C ALA A 122 2.32 13.54 1.92
N ASP A 123 3.08 14.54 1.43
CA ASP A 123 2.63 15.95 1.31
C ASP A 123 1.34 16.07 0.49
N ASP A 124 1.29 15.35 -0.62
CA ASP A 124 0.22 15.48 -1.63
C ASP A 124 -0.90 14.44 -1.48
N SER A 125 -0.77 13.49 -0.56
CA SER A 125 -1.78 12.47 -0.30
C SER A 125 -2.90 13.01 0.61
N PRO A 126 -4.18 12.95 0.18
CA PRO A 126 -5.31 13.37 1.02
C PRO A 126 -5.60 12.42 2.20
N ILE A 127 -5.00 11.24 2.21
CA ILE A 127 -5.16 10.21 3.25
C ILE A 127 -3.79 9.82 3.81
N PRO A 128 -3.74 9.32 5.05
CA PRO A 128 -2.49 8.89 5.66
C PRO A 128 -1.74 7.85 4.83
N VAL A 129 -0.41 7.98 4.82
CA VAL A 129 0.50 7.10 4.10
C VAL A 129 1.09 6.06 5.06
N LEU A 130 1.12 4.82 4.61
CA LEU A 130 1.89 3.74 5.19
C LEU A 130 3.06 3.42 4.25
N LEU A 131 4.26 3.44 4.77
CA LEU A 131 5.45 2.98 4.03
C LEU A 131 5.35 1.47 3.81
N TYR A 132 5.87 0.99 2.67
CA TYR A 132 5.96 -0.45 2.45
C TYR A 132 7.39 -0.85 2.08
N ASN A 133 8.04 -1.54 3.02
CA ASN A 133 9.36 -2.12 2.85
C ASN A 133 9.24 -3.58 2.42
N ALA A 134 9.61 -3.88 1.18
CA ALA A 134 9.45 -5.20 0.56
C ALA A 134 10.69 -5.58 -0.28
N PRO A 135 11.86 -5.75 0.33
CA PRO A 135 13.12 -5.94 -0.40
C PRO A 135 13.14 -7.19 -1.29
N GLN A 136 12.33 -8.20 -1.01
CA GLN A 136 12.20 -9.38 -1.88
C GLN A 136 11.63 -9.05 -3.26
N PHE A 137 10.89 -7.94 -3.41
CA PHE A 137 10.35 -7.49 -4.69
C PHE A 137 11.11 -6.31 -5.28
N THR A 138 11.55 -5.38 -4.44
CA THR A 138 12.15 -4.12 -4.88
C THR A 138 13.68 -4.16 -4.91
N ALA A 139 14.31 -5.11 -4.21
CA ALA A 139 15.73 -5.14 -3.91
C ALA A 139 16.24 -3.86 -3.19
N LEU A 140 15.32 -3.13 -2.54
CA LEU A 140 15.58 -1.95 -1.72
C LEU A 140 15.11 -2.22 -0.30
N ASN A 141 15.91 -1.83 0.67
CA ASN A 141 15.58 -1.95 2.09
C ASN A 141 15.56 -0.56 2.74
N LEU A 142 14.42 -0.19 3.31
CA LEU A 142 14.29 1.04 4.09
C LEU A 142 15.02 0.84 5.43
N GLN A 143 16.15 1.51 5.58
CA GLN A 143 16.93 1.44 6.83
C GLN A 143 16.19 2.12 7.98
N PRO A 144 16.36 1.64 9.23
CA PRO A 144 15.65 2.17 10.39
C PRO A 144 15.76 3.67 10.56
N GLU A 145 16.94 4.25 10.31
CA GLU A 145 17.19 5.69 10.43
C GLU A 145 16.38 6.51 9.41
N LEU A 146 16.24 5.98 8.19
CA LEU A 146 15.41 6.62 7.16
C LEU A 146 13.92 6.54 7.53
N VAL A 147 13.47 5.41 8.07
CA VAL A 147 12.10 5.24 8.55
C VAL A 147 11.80 6.20 9.70
N ALA A 148 12.73 6.34 10.66
CA ALA A 148 12.59 7.28 11.78
C ALA A 148 12.50 8.74 11.31
N GLN A 149 13.28 9.14 10.31
CA GLN A 149 13.18 10.48 9.71
C GLN A 149 11.84 10.68 9.00
N LEU A 150 11.40 9.71 8.19
CA LEU A 150 10.11 9.75 7.50
C LEU A 150 8.92 9.79 8.48
N ALA A 151 9.04 9.11 9.62
CA ALA A 151 8.01 9.08 10.66
C ALA A 151 7.78 10.45 11.34
N GLN A 152 8.67 11.44 11.16
CA GLN A 152 8.45 12.82 11.61
C GLN A 152 7.41 13.54 10.74
N HIS A 153 7.08 13.01 9.56
CA HIS A 153 6.09 13.60 8.68
C HIS A 153 4.67 13.31 9.20
N PRO A 154 3.81 14.32 9.41
CA PRO A 154 2.51 14.13 10.07
C PRO A 154 1.56 13.18 9.32
N ASN A 155 1.71 13.06 8.00
CA ASN A 155 0.88 12.20 7.18
C ASN A 155 1.50 10.81 6.91
N ILE A 156 2.68 10.48 7.45
CA ILE A 156 3.25 9.13 7.45
C ILE A 156 2.93 8.49 8.79
N GLN A 157 2.01 7.52 8.81
CA GLN A 157 1.46 6.99 10.05
C GLN A 157 1.89 5.55 10.37
N GLY A 158 2.77 4.97 9.57
CA GLY A 158 3.27 3.64 9.87
C GLY A 158 4.05 3.02 8.72
N ILE A 159 4.48 1.79 8.97
CA ILE A 159 5.20 0.98 8.00
C ILE A 159 4.65 -0.45 7.99
N LYS A 160 4.53 -1.03 6.79
CA LYS A 160 4.45 -2.47 6.58
C LYS A 160 5.84 -2.97 6.23
N ASP A 161 6.42 -3.77 7.10
CA ASP A 161 7.71 -4.41 6.85
C ASP A 161 7.52 -5.89 6.47
N SER A 162 8.12 -6.29 5.36
CA SER A 162 8.09 -7.67 4.83
C SER A 162 9.49 -8.26 4.70
N THR A 163 10.48 -7.74 5.43
CA THR A 163 11.85 -8.28 5.45
C THR A 163 11.95 -9.62 6.15
N GLY A 164 11.14 -9.83 7.19
CA GLY A 164 11.31 -10.93 8.14
C GLY A 164 12.48 -10.72 9.12
N ASP A 165 13.14 -9.55 9.10
CA ASP A 165 14.25 -9.20 10.00
C ASP A 165 13.71 -8.60 11.30
N ILE A 166 13.68 -9.40 12.35
CA ILE A 166 13.20 -9.00 13.67
C ILE A 166 14.12 -7.95 14.32
N ALA A 167 15.43 -8.00 14.04
CA ALA A 167 16.36 -7.01 14.57
C ALA A 167 16.08 -5.63 13.97
N GLN A 168 15.96 -5.56 12.64
CA GLN A 168 15.57 -4.32 11.95
C GLN A 168 14.23 -3.78 12.43
N LEU A 169 13.21 -4.64 12.56
CA LEU A 169 11.90 -4.23 13.06
C LEU A 169 11.98 -3.66 14.47
N THR A 170 12.81 -4.26 15.34
CA THR A 170 13.05 -3.76 16.70
C THR A 170 13.69 -2.37 16.66
N ASP A 171 14.67 -2.14 15.80
CA ASP A 171 15.33 -0.85 15.66
C ASP A 171 14.36 0.24 15.14
N ILE A 172 13.51 -0.09 14.17
CA ILE A 172 12.44 0.81 13.68
C ILE A 172 11.48 1.24 14.80
N ILE A 173 11.16 0.31 15.73
CA ILE A 173 10.24 0.61 16.86
C ILE A 173 10.92 1.46 17.94
N ARG A 174 12.25 1.34 18.08
CA ARG A 174 13.02 2.03 19.14
C ARG A 174 13.39 3.46 18.78
N LEU A 175 13.53 3.79 17.50
CA LEU A 175 13.87 5.11 16.99
C LEU A 175 12.63 6.00 16.87
#